data_309e257f6fd7956e94213a7806f6325e
#
_entry.id   309e257f6fd7956e94213a7806f6325e
#
_cell.length_a   1.000
_cell.length_b   1.000
_cell.length_c   1.000
_cell.angle_alpha   90.00
_cell.angle_beta   90.00
_cell.angle_gamma   90.00
#
_symmetry.space_group_name_H-M   'P 1'
#
loop_
_entity.id
_entity.type
_entity.pdbx_description
1 polymer ?
#
loop_
_entity_poly.entity_id
_entity_poly.type
_entity_poly.pdbx_seq_one_letter_code
_entity_poly.pdbx_strand_id
1 'polypeptide(L)'
;MTVFLVCLVLLIVALGFWKKQEGKHPLIVDGKPVLREELEFYNGNKERAVRGKVIWNWAEQEGFVNEFSYDAFLKALEEENKKRKESDEKGEPVYGPIEFTPMQYYKRLIGECEQALKVKKMKEVSEEELVYFYEKHQENYRQVDSFTAEYTVWQEGKITYQEIVELNDSNVRAMTEADEELANRLLQLEEGGQTTWNSGSGETKQLICTKRESGGVLSYEEVSGAVLEQYTANVFEKELNEKIAESEVLDFR
;
A
#
# COMPACT_ATOMS: atom_id res chain seq x y z
N MET A 1 22.30 14.39 52.24
CA MET A 1 22.44 12.92 52.27
C MET A 1 21.15 12.18 51.87
N THR A 2 19.96 12.65 52.21
CA THR A 2 18.67 12.03 51.91
C THR A 2 18.27 12.00 50.41
N VAL A 3 18.57 13.06 49.66
CA VAL A 3 18.23 13.16 48.22
C VAL A 3 19.04 12.16 47.37
N PHE A 4 20.31 11.95 47.71
CA PHE A 4 21.19 10.99 47.02
C PHE A 4 20.74 9.54 47.21
N LEU A 5 20.22 9.22 48.40
CA LEU A 5 19.71 7.87 48.69
C LEU A 5 18.43 7.56 47.93
N VAL A 6 17.52 8.54 47.77
CA VAL A 6 16.26 8.41 47.02
C VAL A 6 16.55 8.22 45.51
N CYS A 7 17.50 8.99 44.95
CA CYS A 7 17.90 8.81 43.56
C CYS A 7 18.53 7.43 43.30
N LEU A 8 19.34 6.93 44.26
CA LEU A 8 19.97 5.61 44.13
C LEU A 8 18.92 4.47 44.21
N VAL A 9 17.93 4.60 45.06
CA VAL A 9 16.83 3.63 45.19
C VAL A 9 15.95 3.64 43.93
N LEU A 10 15.64 4.81 43.35
CA LEU A 10 14.91 4.92 42.11
C LEU A 10 15.70 4.33 40.92
N LEU A 11 17.00 4.53 40.87
CA LEU A 11 17.90 3.92 39.88
C LEU A 11 17.94 2.39 40.00
N ILE A 12 17.99 1.82 41.20
CA ILE A 12 17.99 0.38 41.44
C ILE A 12 16.63 -0.23 41.10
N VAL A 13 15.53 0.45 41.40
CA VAL A 13 14.19 0.03 41.05
C VAL A 13 13.98 0.07 39.52
N ALA A 14 14.47 1.15 38.88
CA ALA A 14 14.44 1.26 37.41
C ALA A 14 15.28 0.15 36.74
N LEU A 15 16.51 -0.10 37.22
CA LEU A 15 17.37 -1.17 36.72
C LEU A 15 16.81 -2.56 37.01
N GLY A 16 16.12 -2.76 38.14
CA GLY A 16 15.45 -4.02 38.46
C GLY A 16 14.22 -4.25 37.58
N PHE A 17 13.48 -3.18 37.25
CA PHE A 17 12.35 -3.23 36.31
C PHE A 17 12.86 -3.51 34.89
N TRP A 18 13.93 -2.86 34.44
CA TRP A 18 14.60 -3.11 33.17
C TRP A 18 15.06 -4.56 33.02
N LYS A 19 15.77 -5.09 33.99
CA LYS A 19 16.26 -6.49 33.98
C LYS A 19 15.12 -7.54 33.98
N LYS A 20 13.94 -7.19 34.51
CA LYS A 20 12.76 -8.07 34.51
C LYS A 20 12.01 -8.05 33.17
N GLN A 21 12.20 -7.00 32.36
CA GLN A 21 11.64 -6.86 31.01
C GLN A 21 12.51 -7.54 29.92
N GLU A 22 13.85 -7.55 30.10
CA GLU A 22 14.83 -8.14 29.14
C GLU A 22 14.56 -9.58 28.72
N GLY A 23 13.76 -10.36 29.49
CA GLY A 23 13.44 -11.75 29.18
C GLY A 23 12.05 -12.00 28.60
N LYS A 24 11.16 -11.00 28.62
CA LYS A 24 9.73 -11.19 28.25
C LYS A 24 9.37 -10.58 26.89
N HIS A 25 9.96 -9.44 26.55
CA HIS A 25 9.58 -8.72 25.34
C HIS A 25 10.82 -8.31 24.55
N PRO A 26 10.96 -8.75 23.29
CA PRO A 26 12.14 -8.44 22.48
C PRO A 26 12.25 -6.97 22.10
N LEU A 27 11.13 -6.25 22.06
CA LEU A 27 11.04 -4.83 21.74
C LEU A 27 10.05 -4.12 22.65
N ILE A 28 10.30 -2.83 22.92
CA ILE A 28 9.34 -1.91 23.52
C ILE A 28 9.30 -0.65 22.64
N VAL A 29 8.09 -0.17 22.32
CA VAL A 29 7.86 1.04 21.53
C VAL A 29 6.98 1.97 22.36
N ASP A 30 7.49 3.16 22.72
CA ASP A 30 6.80 4.15 23.54
C ASP A 30 6.27 3.57 24.87
N GLY A 31 7.10 2.76 25.53
CA GLY A 31 6.75 2.08 26.77
C GLY A 31 5.82 0.87 26.63
N LYS A 32 5.30 0.58 25.43
CA LYS A 32 4.43 -0.56 25.14
C LYS A 32 5.20 -1.74 24.55
N PRO A 33 5.02 -2.96 25.07
CA PRO A 33 5.75 -4.12 24.58
C PRO A 33 5.28 -4.52 23.18
N VAL A 34 6.23 -4.89 22.33
CA VAL A 34 6.00 -5.70 21.13
C VAL A 34 6.20 -7.14 21.55
N LEU A 35 5.13 -7.93 21.52
CA LEU A 35 5.19 -9.33 21.90
C LEU A 35 6.03 -10.13 20.91
N ARG A 36 6.54 -11.29 21.34
CA ARG A 36 7.29 -12.19 20.45
C ARG A 36 6.45 -12.60 19.26
N GLU A 37 5.18 -12.89 19.48
CA GLU A 37 4.19 -13.25 18.46
C GLU A 37 3.95 -12.10 17.46
N GLU A 38 3.87 -10.86 17.93
CA GLU A 38 3.78 -9.68 17.04
C GLU A 38 5.02 -9.57 16.15
N LEU A 39 6.22 -9.81 16.70
CA LEU A 39 7.47 -9.79 15.93
C LEU A 39 7.51 -10.93 14.89
N GLU A 40 7.01 -12.11 15.24
CA GLU A 40 6.90 -13.28 14.33
C GLU A 40 5.93 -12.99 13.17
N PHE A 41 4.87 -12.22 13.36
CA PHE A 41 3.96 -11.79 12.28
C PHE A 41 4.67 -10.97 11.20
N TYR A 42 5.83 -10.40 11.53
CA TYR A 42 6.71 -9.68 10.60
C TYR A 42 7.97 -10.48 10.21
N ASN A 43 8.00 -11.80 10.46
CA ASN A 43 9.16 -12.67 10.22
C ASN A 43 10.43 -12.18 10.93
N GLY A 44 10.28 -11.64 12.14
CA GLY A 44 11.39 -11.07 12.92
C GLY A 44 11.90 -9.71 12.43
N ASN A 45 11.28 -9.11 11.40
CA ASN A 45 11.68 -7.79 10.90
C ASN A 45 11.27 -6.69 11.90
N LYS A 46 12.28 -6.09 12.54
CA LYS A 46 12.11 -5.08 13.58
C LYS A 46 11.42 -3.82 13.06
N GLU A 47 11.87 -3.29 11.95
CA GLU A 47 11.37 -2.02 11.40
C GLU A 47 9.87 -2.13 11.08
N ARG A 48 9.46 -3.24 10.50
CA ARG A 48 8.05 -3.52 10.22
C ARG A 48 7.23 -3.73 11.48
N ALA A 49 7.79 -4.38 12.50
CA ALA A 49 7.13 -4.58 13.79
C ALA A 49 6.96 -3.25 14.54
N VAL A 50 7.99 -2.38 14.54
CA VAL A 50 7.93 -1.02 15.09
C VAL A 50 6.86 -0.21 14.37
N ARG A 51 6.86 -0.21 13.01
CA ARG A 51 5.84 0.48 12.22
C ARG A 51 4.42 0.00 12.59
N GLY A 52 4.20 -1.31 12.65
CA GLY A 52 2.90 -1.87 13.04
C GLY A 52 2.48 -1.47 14.45
N LYS A 53 3.43 -1.44 15.40
CA LYS A 53 3.16 -1.02 16.78
C LYS A 53 2.83 0.46 16.88
N VAL A 54 3.54 1.32 16.15
CA VAL A 54 3.24 2.76 16.07
C VAL A 54 1.85 3.00 15.49
N ILE A 55 1.46 2.30 14.43
CA ILE A 55 0.12 2.39 13.83
C ILE A 55 -0.94 1.97 14.86
N TRP A 56 -0.75 0.84 15.55
CA TRP A 56 -1.69 0.40 16.57
C TRP A 56 -1.82 1.41 17.71
N ASN A 57 -0.69 1.88 18.24
CA ASN A 57 -0.66 2.88 19.32
C ASN A 57 -1.35 4.19 18.90
N TRP A 58 -1.15 4.61 17.66
CA TRP A 58 -1.82 5.80 17.12
C TRP A 58 -3.34 5.57 16.99
N ALA A 59 -3.77 4.44 16.42
CA ALA A 59 -5.19 4.10 16.33
C ALA A 59 -5.87 3.98 17.72
N GLU A 60 -5.13 3.49 18.72
CA GLU A 60 -5.61 3.45 20.12
C GLU A 60 -5.75 4.85 20.71
N GLN A 61 -4.77 5.74 20.50
CA GLN A 61 -4.86 7.15 20.94
C GLN A 61 -6.06 7.87 20.34
N GLU A 62 -6.41 7.54 19.09
CA GLU A 62 -7.59 8.06 18.40
C GLU A 62 -8.90 7.36 18.80
N GLY A 63 -8.84 6.33 19.63
CA GLY A 63 -10.03 5.59 20.11
C GLY A 63 -10.61 4.61 19.10
N PHE A 64 -9.88 4.25 18.04
CA PHE A 64 -10.35 3.29 17.03
C PHE A 64 -10.19 1.84 17.47
N VAL A 65 -9.20 1.57 18.32
CA VAL A 65 -8.94 0.23 18.91
C VAL A 65 -8.60 0.36 20.37
N ASN A 66 -8.69 -0.75 21.09
CA ASN A 66 -8.21 -0.86 22.47
C ASN A 66 -6.72 -1.21 22.49
N GLU A 67 -6.11 -1.14 23.69
CA GLU A 67 -4.76 -1.66 23.91
C GLU A 67 -4.66 -3.11 23.42
N PHE A 68 -3.54 -3.42 22.72
CA PHE A 68 -3.33 -4.76 22.18
C PHE A 68 -3.17 -5.79 23.30
N SER A 69 -4.00 -6.82 23.25
CA SER A 69 -3.94 -8.00 24.11
C SER A 69 -3.94 -9.26 23.25
N TYR A 70 -2.91 -10.09 23.38
CA TYR A 70 -2.80 -11.31 22.59
C TYR A 70 -3.93 -12.30 22.85
N ASP A 71 -4.37 -12.43 24.12
CA ASP A 71 -5.49 -13.30 24.46
C ASP A 71 -6.82 -12.80 23.86
N ALA A 72 -7.05 -11.48 23.88
CA ALA A 72 -8.22 -10.88 23.23
C ALA A 72 -8.15 -11.03 21.71
N PHE A 73 -6.97 -10.87 21.12
CA PHE A 73 -6.72 -11.08 19.70
C PHE A 73 -7.04 -12.54 19.28
N LEU A 74 -6.56 -13.54 20.01
CA LEU A 74 -6.85 -14.96 19.70
C LEU A 74 -8.34 -15.27 19.78
N LYS A 75 -9.03 -14.71 20.76
CA LYS A 75 -10.49 -14.86 20.90
C LYS A 75 -11.24 -14.25 19.72
N ALA A 76 -10.85 -13.02 19.31
CA ALA A 76 -11.45 -12.35 18.17
C ALA A 76 -11.17 -13.10 16.86
N LEU A 77 -9.99 -13.68 16.70
CA LEU A 77 -9.64 -14.54 15.55
C LEU A 77 -10.53 -15.78 15.49
N GLU A 78 -10.72 -16.46 16.63
CA GLU A 78 -11.58 -17.65 16.71
C GLU A 78 -13.03 -17.32 16.34
N GLU A 79 -13.57 -16.22 16.88
CA GLU A 79 -14.92 -15.75 16.58
C GLU A 79 -15.08 -15.37 15.10
N GLU A 80 -14.10 -14.67 14.51
CA GLU A 80 -14.11 -14.31 13.10
C GLU A 80 -14.06 -15.56 12.21
N ASN A 81 -13.15 -16.50 12.48
CA ASN A 81 -13.02 -17.74 11.72
C ASN A 81 -14.31 -18.60 11.80
N LYS A 82 -14.94 -18.67 12.98
CA LYS A 82 -16.21 -19.35 13.15
C LYS A 82 -17.32 -18.72 12.30
N LYS A 83 -17.45 -17.39 12.36
CA LYS A 83 -18.43 -16.64 11.58
C LYS A 83 -18.23 -16.84 10.06
N ARG A 84 -16.99 -16.83 9.58
CA ARG A 84 -16.65 -17.03 8.16
C ARG A 84 -17.02 -18.43 7.67
N LYS A 85 -16.74 -19.47 8.49
CA LYS A 85 -17.16 -20.85 8.19
C LYS A 85 -18.67 -20.99 8.11
N GLU A 86 -19.40 -20.38 9.07
CA GLU A 86 -20.87 -20.41 9.06
C GLU A 86 -21.47 -19.71 7.82
N SER A 87 -20.86 -18.61 7.35
CA SER A 87 -21.28 -17.93 6.12
C SER A 87 -20.99 -18.77 4.88
N ASP A 88 -19.80 -19.39 4.80
CA ASP A 88 -19.43 -20.28 3.70
C ASP A 88 -20.37 -21.50 3.61
N GLU A 89 -20.68 -22.14 4.74
CA GLU A 89 -21.62 -23.26 4.81
C GLU A 89 -23.04 -22.89 4.36
N LYS A 90 -23.43 -21.62 4.51
CA LYS A 90 -24.71 -21.09 4.02
C LYS A 90 -24.68 -20.66 2.57
N GLY A 91 -23.50 -20.70 1.90
CA GLY A 91 -23.31 -20.19 0.55
C GLY A 91 -23.32 -18.67 0.44
N GLU A 92 -23.12 -17.97 1.57
CA GLU A 92 -22.98 -16.52 1.60
C GLU A 92 -21.56 -16.12 1.11
N PRO A 93 -21.40 -14.98 0.41
CA PRO A 93 -20.09 -14.55 -0.05
C PRO A 93 -19.10 -14.30 1.11
N VAL A 94 -17.96 -14.97 1.08
CA VAL A 94 -16.85 -14.75 2.01
C VAL A 94 -15.66 -14.16 1.26
N TYR A 95 -15.33 -12.89 1.52
CA TYR A 95 -14.21 -12.21 0.87
C TYR A 95 -12.89 -12.55 1.57
N GLY A 96 -11.93 -13.07 0.80
CA GLY A 96 -10.64 -13.56 1.32
C GLY A 96 -10.70 -15.00 1.83
N PRO A 97 -9.74 -15.44 2.68
CA PRO A 97 -9.70 -16.82 3.14
C PRO A 97 -10.87 -17.14 4.06
N ILE A 98 -11.42 -18.35 3.99
CA ILE A 98 -12.49 -18.84 4.88
C ILE A 98 -11.99 -18.91 6.32
N GLU A 99 -10.71 -19.19 6.51
CA GLU A 99 -10.07 -19.24 7.82
C GLU A 99 -8.76 -18.44 7.80
N PHE A 100 -8.66 -17.44 8.66
CA PHE A 100 -7.43 -16.66 8.85
C PHE A 100 -6.44 -17.41 9.75
N THR A 101 -5.18 -17.38 9.37
CA THR A 101 -4.09 -17.63 10.32
C THR A 101 -3.90 -16.41 11.24
N PRO A 102 -3.27 -16.56 12.43
CA PRO A 102 -2.99 -15.43 13.31
C PRO A 102 -2.26 -14.29 12.62
N MET A 103 -1.25 -14.60 11.78
CA MET A 103 -0.50 -13.58 11.01
C MET A 103 -1.41 -12.82 10.02
N GLN A 104 -2.26 -13.53 9.28
CA GLN A 104 -3.17 -12.89 8.31
C GLN A 104 -4.18 -11.99 9.01
N TYR A 105 -4.73 -12.46 10.13
CA TYR A 105 -5.70 -11.68 10.92
C TYR A 105 -5.07 -10.43 11.53
N TYR A 106 -3.87 -10.56 12.11
CA TYR A 106 -3.14 -9.41 12.64
C TYR A 106 -2.86 -8.35 11.55
N LYS A 107 -2.37 -8.78 10.37
CA LYS A 107 -2.13 -7.86 9.24
C LYS A 107 -3.41 -7.17 8.78
N ARG A 108 -4.54 -7.87 8.79
CA ARG A 108 -5.85 -7.29 8.50
C ARG A 108 -6.19 -6.19 9.50
N LEU A 109 -6.04 -6.45 10.80
CA LEU A 109 -6.33 -5.46 11.85
C LEU A 109 -5.43 -4.21 11.73
N ILE A 110 -4.14 -4.37 11.44
CA ILE A 110 -3.24 -3.23 11.15
C ILE A 110 -3.74 -2.44 9.94
N GLY A 111 -4.15 -3.11 8.87
CA GLY A 111 -4.74 -2.45 7.70
C GLY A 111 -6.04 -1.69 8.02
N GLU A 112 -6.88 -2.23 8.91
CA GLU A 112 -8.10 -1.56 9.39
C GLU A 112 -7.75 -0.31 10.23
N CYS A 113 -6.71 -0.38 11.08
CA CYS A 113 -6.18 0.79 11.79
C CYS A 113 -5.68 1.88 10.83
N GLU A 114 -4.87 1.51 9.84
CA GLU A 114 -4.39 2.45 8.81
C GLU A 114 -5.56 3.11 8.07
N GLN A 115 -6.55 2.33 7.67
CA GLN A 115 -7.73 2.84 6.97
C GLN A 115 -8.54 3.80 7.84
N ALA A 116 -8.77 3.48 9.12
CA ALA A 116 -9.48 4.34 10.06
C ALA A 116 -8.77 5.68 10.25
N LEU A 117 -7.43 5.66 10.39
CA LEU A 117 -6.59 6.85 10.48
C LEU A 117 -6.66 7.71 9.22
N LYS A 118 -6.57 7.09 8.02
CA LYS A 118 -6.70 7.78 6.74
C LYS A 118 -8.08 8.40 6.56
N VAL A 119 -9.16 7.68 6.89
CA VAL A 119 -10.53 8.21 6.84
C VAL A 119 -10.72 9.41 7.77
N LYS A 120 -10.07 9.42 8.94
CA LYS A 120 -10.06 10.60 9.79
C LYS A 120 -9.40 11.79 9.09
N LYS A 121 -8.21 11.58 8.49
CA LYS A 121 -7.49 12.62 7.74
C LYS A 121 -8.31 13.16 6.56
N MET A 122 -9.00 12.29 5.81
CA MET A 122 -9.90 12.70 4.72
C MET A 122 -10.99 13.69 5.16
N LYS A 123 -11.44 13.59 6.42
CA LYS A 123 -12.48 14.49 6.96
C LYS A 123 -11.93 15.82 7.48
N GLU A 124 -10.63 15.88 7.70
CA GLU A 124 -9.95 17.05 8.27
C GLU A 124 -9.36 17.97 7.18
N VAL A 125 -9.16 17.45 5.96
CA VAL A 125 -8.55 18.22 4.86
C VAL A 125 -9.53 19.22 4.27
N SER A 126 -9.04 20.41 3.95
CA SER A 126 -9.79 21.45 3.26
C SER A 126 -9.70 21.31 1.74
N GLU A 127 -10.71 21.84 1.04
CA GLU A 127 -10.71 21.93 -0.44
C GLU A 127 -9.50 22.71 -0.96
N GLU A 128 -9.11 23.78 -0.26
CA GLU A 128 -7.96 24.62 -0.64
C GLU A 128 -6.65 23.84 -0.63
N GLU A 129 -6.46 22.95 0.35
CA GLU A 129 -5.28 22.07 0.42
C GLU A 129 -5.27 21.06 -0.73
N LEU A 130 -6.42 20.52 -1.10
CA LEU A 130 -6.54 19.58 -2.21
C LEU A 130 -6.28 20.25 -3.56
N VAL A 131 -6.84 21.42 -3.80
CA VAL A 131 -6.58 22.21 -5.03
C VAL A 131 -5.09 22.55 -5.12
N TYR A 132 -4.48 23.02 -4.02
CA TYR A 132 -3.05 23.31 -3.99
C TYR A 132 -2.19 22.06 -4.28
N PHE A 133 -2.57 20.93 -3.69
CA PHE A 133 -1.89 19.65 -3.95
C PHE A 133 -2.01 19.23 -5.41
N TYR A 134 -3.21 19.32 -5.99
CA TYR A 134 -3.45 19.06 -7.41
C TYR A 134 -2.57 19.93 -8.29
N GLU A 135 -2.55 21.26 -8.08
CA GLU A 135 -1.73 22.19 -8.86
C GLU A 135 -0.23 21.84 -8.85
N LYS A 136 0.28 21.28 -7.75
CA LYS A 136 1.68 20.83 -7.63
C LYS A 136 1.94 19.50 -8.30
N HIS A 137 0.90 18.68 -8.55
CA HIS A 137 1.02 17.31 -9.03
C HIS A 137 0.18 17.06 -10.29
N GLN A 138 -0.15 18.07 -11.06
CA GLN A 138 -1.03 17.99 -12.24
C GLN A 138 -0.64 16.90 -13.24
N GLU A 139 0.66 16.69 -13.44
CA GLU A 139 1.16 15.67 -14.38
C GLU A 139 0.83 14.23 -13.95
N ASN A 140 0.51 14.01 -12.67
CA ASN A 140 0.07 12.69 -12.19
C ASN A 140 -1.36 12.35 -12.68
N TYR A 141 -2.08 13.34 -13.16
CA TYR A 141 -3.47 13.25 -13.64
C TYR A 141 -3.57 13.44 -15.14
N ARG A 142 -2.46 13.23 -15.85
CA ARG A 142 -2.44 13.26 -17.31
C ARG A 142 -2.99 11.95 -17.86
N GLN A 143 -3.90 12.05 -18.80
CA GLN A 143 -4.36 10.91 -19.58
C GLN A 143 -3.25 10.39 -20.52
N VAL A 144 -3.29 9.11 -20.80
CA VAL A 144 -2.42 8.52 -21.83
C VAL A 144 -2.73 9.14 -23.19
N ASP A 145 -1.67 9.40 -23.97
CA ASP A 145 -1.85 9.86 -25.34
C ASP A 145 -2.70 8.85 -26.13
N SER A 146 -3.50 9.34 -27.07
CA SER A 146 -4.23 8.49 -28.00
C SER A 146 -3.39 8.21 -29.22
N PHE A 147 -3.29 6.95 -29.61
CA PHE A 147 -2.54 6.47 -30.75
C PHE A 147 -3.43 5.73 -31.72
N THR A 148 -3.20 5.94 -33.02
CA THR A 148 -3.69 5.09 -34.09
C THR A 148 -2.50 4.61 -34.87
N ALA A 149 -2.38 3.31 -35.10
CA ALA A 149 -1.24 2.73 -35.78
C ALA A 149 -1.65 1.58 -36.70
N GLU A 150 -0.92 1.42 -37.81
CA GLU A 150 -0.97 0.22 -38.64
C GLU A 150 -0.10 -0.85 -38.01
N TYR A 151 -0.67 -2.00 -37.70
CA TYR A 151 0.01 -3.18 -37.19
C TYR A 151 0.04 -4.26 -38.26
N THR A 152 1.24 -4.71 -38.63
CA THR A 152 1.42 -5.73 -39.68
C THR A 152 2.34 -6.84 -39.17
N VAL A 153 1.99 -8.08 -39.46
CA VAL A 153 2.77 -9.28 -39.18
C VAL A 153 3.13 -10.00 -40.44
N TRP A 154 4.42 -10.33 -40.58
CA TRP A 154 4.96 -11.15 -41.68
C TRP A 154 5.48 -12.47 -41.17
N GLN A 155 5.25 -13.52 -41.95
CA GLN A 155 5.90 -14.80 -41.81
C GLN A 155 6.44 -15.25 -43.15
N GLU A 156 7.72 -15.65 -43.22
CA GLU A 156 8.38 -16.05 -44.45
C GLU A 156 8.26 -15.00 -45.59
N GLY A 157 8.31 -13.71 -45.26
CA GLY A 157 8.20 -12.59 -46.18
C GLY A 157 6.80 -12.30 -46.73
N LYS A 158 5.75 -12.96 -46.22
CA LYS A 158 4.35 -12.71 -46.59
C LYS A 158 3.59 -12.10 -45.38
N ILE A 159 2.73 -11.15 -45.70
CA ILE A 159 1.79 -10.61 -44.68
C ILE A 159 0.81 -11.69 -44.29
N THR A 160 0.78 -12.02 -43.02
CA THR A 160 -0.14 -12.99 -42.42
C THR A 160 -1.24 -12.32 -41.63
N TYR A 161 -1.01 -11.09 -41.14
CA TYR A 161 -1.99 -10.30 -40.39
C TYR A 161 -1.74 -8.80 -40.60
N GLN A 162 -2.82 -8.03 -40.66
CA GLN A 162 -2.77 -6.57 -40.73
C GLN A 162 -4.05 -6.00 -40.12
N GLU A 163 -3.90 -5.00 -39.26
CA GLU A 163 -5.03 -4.27 -38.67
C GLU A 163 -4.64 -2.84 -38.32
N ILE A 164 -5.65 -2.01 -38.04
CA ILE A 164 -5.48 -0.72 -37.38
C ILE A 164 -5.68 -0.96 -35.88
N VAL A 165 -4.67 -0.62 -35.11
CA VAL A 165 -4.74 -0.67 -33.64
C VAL A 165 -4.90 0.75 -33.09
N GLU A 166 -5.78 0.86 -32.09
CA GLU A 166 -6.01 2.09 -31.35
C GLU A 166 -5.66 1.87 -29.89
N LEU A 167 -4.88 2.78 -29.30
CA LEU A 167 -4.57 2.80 -27.88
C LEU A 167 -4.92 4.17 -27.31
N ASN A 168 -5.59 4.18 -26.19
CA ASN A 168 -5.96 5.39 -25.45
C ASN A 168 -6.18 5.05 -23.96
N ASP A 169 -6.52 6.04 -23.16
CA ASP A 169 -6.73 5.90 -21.72
C ASP A 169 -7.76 4.82 -21.34
N SER A 170 -8.79 4.61 -22.17
CA SER A 170 -9.86 3.65 -21.89
C SER A 170 -9.45 2.18 -22.11
N ASN A 171 -8.43 1.91 -22.95
CA ASN A 171 -8.06 0.55 -23.33
C ASN A 171 -6.59 0.19 -23.10
N VAL A 172 -5.73 1.14 -22.71
CA VAL A 172 -4.30 0.90 -22.50
C VAL A 172 -4.03 -0.26 -21.55
N ARG A 173 -4.79 -0.39 -20.49
CA ARG A 173 -4.64 -1.47 -19.53
C ARG A 173 -4.96 -2.83 -20.17
N ALA A 174 -6.10 -2.94 -20.83
CA ALA A 174 -6.52 -4.18 -21.49
C ALA A 174 -5.55 -4.60 -22.59
N MET A 175 -5.04 -3.65 -23.38
CA MET A 175 -4.04 -3.91 -24.40
C MET A 175 -2.70 -4.36 -23.79
N THR A 176 -2.25 -3.74 -22.69
CA THR A 176 -1.02 -4.14 -22.00
C THR A 176 -1.17 -5.55 -21.39
N GLU A 177 -2.33 -5.90 -20.84
CA GLU A 177 -2.59 -7.24 -20.33
C GLU A 177 -2.63 -8.30 -21.46
N ALA A 178 -3.08 -7.93 -22.66
CA ALA A 178 -3.17 -8.83 -23.82
C ALA A 178 -1.84 -8.98 -24.58
N ASP A 179 -1.14 -7.88 -24.86
CA ASP A 179 0.18 -7.84 -25.54
C ASP A 179 0.97 -6.64 -25.01
N GLU A 180 1.73 -6.88 -23.93
CA GLU A 180 2.57 -5.86 -23.28
C GLU A 180 3.63 -5.29 -24.23
N GLU A 181 4.19 -6.12 -25.10
CA GLU A 181 5.23 -5.67 -26.04
C GLU A 181 4.64 -4.71 -27.10
N LEU A 182 3.48 -5.04 -27.66
CA LEU A 182 2.76 -4.20 -28.61
C LEU A 182 2.41 -2.85 -27.97
N ALA A 183 1.79 -2.86 -26.78
CA ALA A 183 1.39 -1.66 -26.07
C ALA A 183 2.60 -0.76 -25.75
N ASN A 184 3.68 -1.32 -25.18
CA ASN A 184 4.88 -0.56 -24.84
C ASN A 184 5.58 0.05 -26.06
N ARG A 185 5.58 -0.65 -27.19
CA ARG A 185 6.17 -0.12 -28.43
C ARG A 185 5.33 1.02 -28.98
N LEU A 186 4.00 0.89 -28.96
CA LEU A 186 3.10 1.94 -29.46
C LEU A 186 3.21 3.22 -28.61
N LEU A 187 3.27 3.08 -27.28
CA LEU A 187 3.43 4.22 -26.35
C LEU A 187 4.72 5.02 -26.56
N GLN A 188 5.74 4.43 -27.18
CA GLN A 188 7.03 5.09 -27.44
C GLN A 188 7.12 5.74 -28.83
N LEU A 189 6.12 5.53 -29.71
CA LEU A 189 6.17 6.07 -31.07
C LEU A 189 5.66 7.52 -31.11
N GLU A 190 6.38 8.34 -31.89
CA GLU A 190 5.86 9.63 -32.35
C GLU A 190 4.97 9.42 -33.59
N GLU A 191 4.14 10.41 -33.90
CA GLU A 191 3.35 10.39 -35.13
C GLU A 191 4.26 10.27 -36.38
N GLY A 192 3.95 9.36 -37.27
CA GLY A 192 4.78 8.98 -38.39
C GLY A 192 5.96 8.05 -38.05
N GLY A 193 6.17 7.78 -36.74
CA GLY A 193 7.21 6.85 -36.29
C GLY A 193 6.86 5.40 -36.58
N GLN A 194 7.90 4.56 -36.73
CA GLN A 194 7.70 3.12 -36.93
C GLN A 194 8.70 2.30 -36.12
N THR A 195 8.30 1.10 -35.78
CA THR A 195 9.16 0.09 -35.14
C THR A 195 8.89 -1.28 -35.71
N THR A 196 9.94 -2.10 -35.76
CA THR A 196 9.87 -3.48 -36.26
C THR A 196 10.59 -4.39 -35.27
N TRP A 197 10.02 -5.56 -35.01
CA TRP A 197 10.63 -6.55 -34.13
C TRP A 197 10.29 -7.97 -34.56
N ASN A 198 11.07 -8.94 -34.09
CA ASN A 198 10.81 -10.35 -34.33
C ASN A 198 10.19 -10.98 -33.07
N SER A 199 9.11 -11.74 -33.27
CA SER A 199 8.55 -12.56 -32.21
C SER A 199 9.34 -13.85 -32.05
N GLY A 200 9.20 -14.49 -30.88
CA GLY A 200 9.82 -15.80 -30.63
C GLY A 200 9.34 -16.93 -31.55
N SER A 201 8.25 -16.71 -32.31
CA SER A 201 7.68 -17.64 -33.30
C SER A 201 8.29 -17.50 -34.71
N GLY A 202 9.25 -16.58 -34.89
CA GLY A 202 9.88 -16.31 -36.20
C GLY A 202 9.07 -15.38 -37.09
N GLU A 203 8.05 -14.72 -36.56
CA GLU A 203 7.31 -13.67 -37.23
C GLU A 203 8.03 -12.32 -37.11
N THR A 204 7.92 -11.50 -38.12
CA THR A 204 8.32 -10.09 -38.07
C THR A 204 7.07 -9.24 -37.89
N LYS A 205 7.08 -8.42 -36.88
CA LYS A 205 5.98 -7.49 -36.54
C LYS A 205 6.43 -6.05 -36.80
N GLN A 206 5.49 -5.21 -37.26
CA GLN A 206 5.74 -3.78 -37.48
C GLN A 206 4.55 -2.97 -36.94
N LEU A 207 4.87 -1.83 -36.37
CA LEU A 207 3.94 -0.74 -36.07
C LEU A 207 4.36 0.50 -36.82
N ILE A 208 3.39 1.20 -37.39
CA ILE A 208 3.53 2.54 -37.99
C ILE A 208 2.48 3.42 -37.30
N CYS A 209 2.92 4.36 -36.46
CA CYS A 209 2.00 5.30 -35.82
C CYS A 209 1.50 6.32 -36.86
N THR A 210 0.23 6.25 -37.19
CA THR A 210 -0.39 7.13 -38.18
C THR A 210 -0.99 8.39 -37.56
N LYS A 211 -1.29 8.33 -36.26
CA LYS A 211 -1.83 9.47 -35.51
C LYS A 211 -1.43 9.35 -34.04
N ARG A 212 -1.02 10.48 -33.44
CA ARG A 212 -0.82 10.63 -32.01
C ARG A 212 -1.48 11.92 -31.54
N GLU A 213 -2.36 11.83 -30.56
CA GLU A 213 -2.98 12.99 -29.91
C GLU A 213 -2.56 12.98 -28.44
N SER A 214 -2.00 14.11 -27.98
CA SER A 214 -1.58 14.23 -26.59
C SER A 214 -2.75 14.13 -25.64
N GLY A 215 -2.62 13.28 -24.64
CA GLY A 215 -3.53 13.20 -23.49
C GLY A 215 -3.50 14.52 -22.72
N GLY A 216 -4.68 15.03 -22.38
CA GLY A 216 -4.81 16.21 -21.53
C GLY A 216 -4.52 15.92 -20.08
N VAL A 217 -4.25 16.98 -19.30
CA VAL A 217 -4.32 16.89 -17.83
C VAL A 217 -5.80 17.03 -17.46
N LEU A 218 -6.32 16.06 -16.71
CA LEU A 218 -7.70 16.11 -16.21
C LEU A 218 -7.85 17.25 -15.20
N SER A 219 -8.97 17.96 -15.23
CA SER A 219 -9.25 19.03 -14.29
C SER A 219 -9.38 18.50 -12.85
N TYR A 220 -9.22 19.40 -11.88
CA TYR A 220 -9.38 19.02 -10.46
C TYR A 220 -10.76 18.38 -10.20
N GLU A 221 -11.82 18.93 -10.79
CA GLU A 221 -13.19 18.42 -10.64
C GLU A 221 -13.34 16.98 -11.12
N GLU A 222 -12.63 16.60 -12.20
CA GLU A 222 -12.65 15.25 -12.75
C GLU A 222 -11.88 14.23 -11.88
N VAL A 223 -10.86 14.70 -11.15
CA VAL A 223 -9.94 13.83 -10.37
C VAL A 223 -9.99 14.09 -8.86
N SER A 224 -10.91 14.90 -8.37
CA SER A 224 -10.96 15.30 -6.94
C SER A 224 -10.93 14.11 -5.97
N GLY A 225 -11.58 13.00 -6.29
CA GLY A 225 -11.51 11.78 -5.49
C GLY A 225 -10.11 11.17 -5.45
N ALA A 226 -9.44 11.08 -6.60
CA ALA A 226 -8.07 10.57 -6.69
C ALA A 226 -7.06 11.51 -5.99
N VAL A 227 -7.27 12.82 -6.11
CA VAL A 227 -6.49 13.84 -5.41
C VAL A 227 -6.62 13.66 -3.89
N LEU A 228 -7.84 13.50 -3.39
CA LEU A 228 -8.11 13.29 -1.96
C LEU A 228 -7.41 12.01 -1.45
N GLU A 229 -7.51 10.90 -2.17
CA GLU A 229 -6.85 9.65 -1.80
C GLU A 229 -5.33 9.79 -1.78
N GLN A 230 -4.73 10.38 -2.82
CA GLN A 230 -3.28 10.56 -2.92
C GLN A 230 -2.75 11.54 -1.86
N TYR A 231 -3.43 12.67 -1.66
CA TYR A 231 -3.10 13.63 -0.62
C TYR A 231 -3.11 12.95 0.76
N THR A 232 -4.21 12.27 1.07
CA THR A 232 -4.39 11.61 2.37
C THR A 232 -3.34 10.54 2.60
N ALA A 233 -3.00 9.74 1.58
CA ALA A 233 -1.94 8.75 1.66
C ALA A 233 -0.58 9.40 1.97
N ASN A 234 -0.26 10.52 1.31
CA ASN A 234 0.99 11.25 1.52
C ASN A 234 1.07 11.87 2.93
N VAL A 235 -0.01 12.48 3.39
CA VAL A 235 -0.08 13.07 4.75
C VAL A 235 0.04 11.96 5.81
N PHE A 236 -0.68 10.87 5.64
CA PHE A 236 -0.59 9.72 6.55
C PHE A 236 0.83 9.15 6.64
N GLU A 237 1.48 8.89 5.50
CA GLU A 237 2.85 8.34 5.48
C GLU A 237 3.86 9.31 6.10
N LYS A 238 3.71 10.61 5.83
CA LYS A 238 4.57 11.65 6.44
C LYS A 238 4.43 11.63 7.96
N GLU A 239 3.21 11.72 8.48
CA GLU A 239 2.94 11.74 9.92
C GLU A 239 3.36 10.43 10.60
N LEU A 240 3.14 9.30 9.95
CA LEU A 240 3.59 8.00 10.44
C LEU A 240 5.12 7.92 10.55
N ASN A 241 5.84 8.42 9.54
CA ASN A 241 7.30 8.44 9.57
C ASN A 241 7.83 9.39 10.67
N GLU A 242 7.17 10.53 10.90
CA GLU A 242 7.47 11.44 12.00
C GLU A 242 7.26 10.74 13.36
N LYS A 243 6.12 10.08 13.55
CA LYS A 243 5.84 9.29 14.77
C LYS A 243 6.84 8.16 14.99
N ILE A 244 7.25 7.44 13.95
CA ILE A 244 8.27 6.40 14.04
C ILE A 244 9.63 6.99 14.44
N ALA A 245 10.00 8.14 13.87
CA ALA A 245 11.26 8.80 14.18
C ALA A 245 11.32 9.37 15.61
N GLU A 246 10.16 9.77 16.15
CA GLU A 246 10.02 10.30 17.53
C GLU A 246 9.84 9.17 18.57
N SER A 247 9.48 7.96 18.15
CA SER A 247 9.22 6.84 19.06
C SER A 247 10.48 6.37 19.79
N GLU A 248 10.36 6.18 21.10
CA GLU A 248 11.39 5.51 21.90
C GLU A 248 11.34 4.00 21.65
N VAL A 249 12.39 3.44 21.04
CA VAL A 249 12.47 2.00 20.75
C VAL A 249 13.59 1.37 21.57
N LEU A 250 13.22 0.48 22.51
CA LEU A 250 14.16 -0.33 23.28
C LEU A 250 14.21 -1.74 22.67
N ASP A 251 15.42 -2.19 22.30
CA ASP A 251 15.68 -3.52 21.70
C ASP A 251 16.47 -4.38 22.67
N PHE A 252 15.91 -5.52 23.06
CA PHE A 252 16.48 -6.48 24.03
C PHE A 252 16.85 -7.81 23.38
N ARG A 253 17.00 -7.86 22.08
CA ARG A 253 17.39 -9.07 21.33
C ARG A 253 18.88 -9.28 21.33
#